data_98503ca12ee1dc548f008f7d62449f4c
#
_entry.id   98503ca12ee1dc548f008f7d62449f4c
#
_cell.length_a   1.000
_cell.length_b   1.000
_cell.length_c   1.000
_cell.angle_alpha   90.00
_cell.angle_beta   90.00
_cell.angle_gamma   90.00
#
_symmetry.space_group_name_H-M   'P 1'
#
loop_
_entity.id
_entity.type
_entity.pdbx_description
1 polymer ?
#
loop_
_entity_poly.entity_id
_entity_poly.type
_entity_poly.pdbx_seq_one_letter_code
_entity_poly.pdbx_strand_id
1 'polypeptide(L)'
;LFEYEDQVQEKELQKFLGLDFSMHELYRDSNGNEPAYPGYYRKAEKKLAKEQRKLLRMQKGSKNRDKQRIRVAKLHEKVSNQRKDFLHKQSRQITNACDCVCVEDLDMKAMSQSLNFGKSVMDNGWGMFTAFLKYKLEEQGKRLVKVDRFFASSQICNICGYKNPETKNLAVRAWDCPQCGKHHDRDVNAAINIRNEGMRLVTA
;
A
#
# COMPACT_ATOMS: atom_id res chain seq x y z
N LEU A 1 0.25 20.28 25.26
CA LEU A 1 -0.46 20.19 23.98
C LEU A 1 -0.90 21.58 23.62
N PHE A 2 -0.45 22.11 22.50
CA PHE A 2 -0.93 23.39 21.95
C PHE A 2 -1.86 23.01 20.80
N GLU A 3 -3.10 23.47 20.83
CA GLU A 3 -4.00 23.48 19.69
C GLU A 3 -3.75 24.77 18.91
N TYR A 4 -3.54 24.69 17.61
CA TYR A 4 -3.49 25.83 16.72
C TYR A 4 -4.39 25.53 15.51
N GLU A 5 -5.09 26.52 15.06
CA GLU A 5 -5.86 26.47 13.81
C GLU A 5 -4.90 26.77 12.66
N ASP A 6 -4.61 25.76 11.83
CA ASP A 6 -3.86 25.95 10.59
C ASP A 6 -4.85 26.05 9.42
N GLN A 7 -4.90 27.22 8.79
CA GLN A 7 -5.71 27.41 7.58
C GLN A 7 -4.90 26.90 6.37
N VAL A 8 -5.01 25.60 6.12
CA VAL A 8 -4.37 25.01 4.94
C VAL A 8 -5.08 25.48 3.68
N GLN A 9 -4.39 26.26 2.85
CA GLN A 9 -4.90 26.66 1.55
C GLN A 9 -4.89 25.47 0.58
N GLU A 10 -6.03 25.25 -0.07
CA GLU A 10 -6.10 24.22 -1.13
C GLU A 10 -5.16 24.60 -2.27
N LYS A 11 -4.37 23.64 -2.73
CA LYS A 11 -3.49 23.80 -3.89
C LYS A 11 -4.18 23.39 -5.17
N GLU A 12 -3.84 24.07 -6.24
CA GLU A 12 -4.15 23.59 -7.59
C GLU A 12 -3.44 22.26 -7.83
N LEU A 13 -4.20 21.25 -8.27
CA LEU A 13 -3.70 19.89 -8.46
C LEU A 13 -3.14 19.74 -9.88
N GLN A 14 -1.82 19.75 -10.01
CA GLN A 14 -1.13 19.63 -11.31
C GLN A 14 -0.43 18.27 -11.46
N LYS A 15 0.20 17.77 -10.39
CA LYS A 15 0.99 16.54 -10.43
C LYS A 15 0.21 15.38 -9.81
N PHE A 16 -0.29 14.49 -10.66
CA PHE A 16 -1.04 13.30 -10.26
C PHE A 16 -0.16 12.06 -10.28
N LEU A 17 -0.31 11.20 -9.27
CA LEU A 17 0.36 9.91 -9.18
C LEU A 17 -0.68 8.81 -8.89
N GLY A 18 -0.75 7.78 -9.73
CA GLY A 18 -1.54 6.58 -9.48
C GLY A 18 -0.69 5.53 -8.79
N LEU A 19 -1.26 4.85 -7.81
CA LEU A 19 -0.62 3.73 -7.10
C LEU A 19 -1.53 2.51 -7.17
N ASP A 20 -1.03 1.44 -7.80
CA ASP A 20 -1.63 0.11 -7.76
C ASP A 20 -1.05 -0.69 -6.60
N PHE A 21 -1.91 -1.38 -5.84
CA PHE A 21 -1.48 -2.15 -4.67
C PHE A 21 -0.68 -3.40 -5.08
N SER A 22 0.51 -3.56 -4.50
CA SER A 22 1.32 -4.77 -4.63
C SER A 22 1.52 -5.46 -3.28
N MET A 23 1.29 -6.77 -3.23
CA MET A 23 1.49 -7.56 -2.01
C MET A 23 2.98 -7.70 -1.64
N HIS A 24 3.87 -7.62 -2.61
CA HIS A 24 5.30 -7.83 -2.39
C HIS A 24 6.05 -6.52 -2.18
N GLU A 25 5.79 -5.53 -3.04
CA GLU A 25 6.54 -4.28 -3.09
C GLU A 25 5.85 -3.10 -2.39
N LEU A 26 4.63 -3.23 -1.90
CA LEU A 26 3.71 -2.23 -1.36
C LEU A 26 2.84 -1.57 -2.46
N TYR A 27 3.44 -1.04 -3.51
CA TYR A 27 2.75 -0.49 -4.68
C TYR A 27 3.62 -0.56 -5.95
N ARG A 28 2.95 -0.44 -7.10
CA ARG A 28 3.54 -0.01 -8.38
C ARG A 28 2.96 1.37 -8.71
N ASP A 29 3.80 2.35 -9.05
CA ASP A 29 3.32 3.69 -9.41
C ASP A 29 3.11 3.84 -10.93
N SER A 30 2.40 4.91 -11.31
CA SER A 30 2.11 5.24 -12.71
C SER A 30 3.33 5.68 -13.55
N ASN A 31 4.50 5.80 -12.92
CA ASN A 31 5.78 6.07 -13.58
C ASN A 31 6.63 4.78 -13.70
N GLY A 32 6.11 3.64 -13.24
CA GLY A 32 6.79 2.34 -13.26
C GLY A 32 7.72 2.09 -12.08
N ASN A 33 7.72 2.96 -11.06
CA ASN A 33 8.55 2.75 -9.88
C ASN A 33 7.85 1.86 -8.85
N GLU A 34 8.64 1.19 -8.03
CA GLU A 34 8.21 0.41 -6.87
C GLU A 34 9.14 0.67 -5.69
N PRO A 35 8.64 0.70 -4.45
CA PRO A 35 9.50 0.77 -3.29
C PRO A 35 10.12 -0.61 -3.01
N ALA A 36 11.40 -0.63 -2.60
CA ALA A 36 12.06 -1.85 -2.14
C ALA A 36 11.56 -2.23 -0.73
N TYR A 37 10.33 -2.73 -0.61
CA TYR A 37 9.74 -3.09 0.67
C TYR A 37 10.50 -4.27 1.32
N PRO A 38 11.08 -4.10 2.53
CA PRO A 38 12.01 -5.08 3.06
C PRO A 38 11.38 -6.35 3.65
N GLY A 39 10.04 -6.45 3.79
CA GLY A 39 9.36 -7.60 4.38
C GLY A 39 9.76 -7.84 5.84
N TYR A 40 9.60 -6.84 6.71
CA TYR A 40 10.10 -6.84 8.09
C TYR A 40 9.58 -8.00 8.94
N TYR A 41 8.29 -8.34 8.80
CA TYR A 41 7.70 -9.46 9.52
C TYR A 41 8.29 -10.79 9.03
N ARG A 42 8.38 -11.00 7.72
CA ARG A 42 8.93 -12.23 7.13
C ARG A 42 10.38 -12.48 7.58
N LYS A 43 11.20 -11.43 7.65
CA LYS A 43 12.57 -11.51 8.19
C LYS A 43 12.61 -11.88 9.69
N ALA A 44 11.64 -11.44 10.46
CA ALA A 44 11.56 -11.69 11.90
C ALA A 44 10.80 -12.99 12.26
N GLU A 45 10.01 -13.56 11.35
CA GLU A 45 9.04 -14.63 11.62
C GLU A 45 9.67 -15.86 12.30
N LYS A 46 10.77 -16.36 11.80
CA LYS A 46 11.47 -17.52 12.40
C LYS A 46 11.90 -17.25 13.84
N LYS A 47 12.44 -16.05 14.10
CA LYS A 47 12.87 -15.64 15.44
C LYS A 47 11.67 -15.45 16.37
N LEU A 48 10.62 -14.79 15.91
CA LEU A 48 9.38 -14.61 16.66
C LEU A 48 8.77 -15.96 17.05
N ALA A 49 8.62 -16.88 16.10
CA ALA A 49 8.07 -18.21 16.33
C ALA A 49 8.91 -19.01 17.36
N LYS A 50 10.26 -18.90 17.32
CA LYS A 50 11.15 -19.52 18.30
C LYS A 50 10.89 -18.97 19.71
N GLU A 51 10.88 -17.66 19.87
CA GLU A 51 10.70 -17.02 21.16
C GLU A 51 9.28 -17.21 21.73
N GLN A 52 8.25 -17.23 20.86
CA GLN A 52 6.89 -17.54 21.27
C GLN A 52 6.74 -18.99 21.74
N ARG A 53 7.30 -19.99 21.02
CA ARG A 53 7.33 -21.39 21.46
C ARG A 53 8.02 -21.55 22.80
N LYS A 54 9.12 -20.81 23.04
CA LYS A 54 9.81 -20.80 24.34
C LYS A 54 8.91 -20.24 25.45
N LEU A 55 8.21 -19.14 25.18
CA LEU A 55 7.24 -18.53 26.12
C LEU A 55 6.10 -19.49 26.49
N LEU A 56 5.56 -20.23 25.52
CA LEU A 56 4.46 -21.16 25.73
C LEU A 56 4.84 -22.35 26.65
N ARG A 57 6.11 -22.77 26.63
CA ARG A 57 6.62 -23.88 27.44
C ARG A 57 6.98 -23.48 28.88
N MET A 58 7.01 -22.17 29.18
CA MET A 58 7.38 -21.69 30.52
C MET A 58 6.19 -21.72 31.47
N GLN A 59 6.45 -22.00 32.74
CA GLN A 59 5.46 -22.00 33.81
C GLN A 59 4.76 -20.65 33.93
N LYS A 60 3.44 -20.63 33.87
CA LYS A 60 2.62 -19.43 34.08
C LYS A 60 2.87 -18.86 35.47
N GLY A 61 2.98 -17.52 35.55
CA GLY A 61 3.26 -16.79 36.80
C GLY A 61 4.74 -16.73 37.23
N SER A 62 5.65 -17.41 36.52
CA SER A 62 7.08 -17.32 36.88
C SER A 62 7.73 -16.02 36.37
N LYS A 63 8.65 -15.46 37.16
CA LYS A 63 9.46 -14.27 36.77
C LYS A 63 10.20 -14.48 35.43
N ASN A 64 10.65 -15.69 35.13
CA ASN A 64 11.32 -16.02 33.88
C ASN A 64 10.36 -15.94 32.68
N ARG A 65 9.10 -16.37 32.85
CA ARG A 65 8.07 -16.24 31.82
C ARG A 65 7.75 -14.76 31.54
N ASP A 66 7.72 -13.92 32.56
CA ASP A 66 7.49 -12.47 32.38
C ASP A 66 8.64 -11.82 31.62
N LYS A 67 9.89 -12.16 31.92
CA LYS A 67 11.05 -11.71 31.14
C LYS A 67 10.97 -12.16 29.68
N GLN A 68 10.53 -13.40 29.44
CA GLN A 68 10.37 -13.92 28.07
C GLN A 68 9.20 -13.24 27.32
N ARG A 69 8.10 -12.94 28.02
CA ARG A 69 6.97 -12.16 27.47
C ARG A 69 7.42 -10.78 26.97
N ILE A 70 8.22 -10.09 27.78
CA ILE A 70 8.79 -8.78 27.41
C ILE A 70 9.69 -8.93 26.17
N ARG A 71 10.52 -9.98 26.10
CA ARG A 71 11.38 -10.25 24.92
C ARG A 71 10.56 -10.45 23.65
N VAL A 72 9.47 -11.21 23.70
CA VAL A 72 8.55 -11.40 22.56
C VAL A 72 7.88 -10.07 22.18
N ALA A 73 7.40 -9.30 23.15
CA ALA A 73 6.78 -8.00 22.92
C ALA A 73 7.75 -7.03 22.22
N LYS A 74 9.00 -6.94 22.68
CA LYS A 74 10.05 -6.10 22.06
C LYS A 74 10.34 -6.51 20.60
N LEU A 75 10.26 -7.80 20.27
CA LEU A 75 10.44 -8.24 18.87
C LEU A 75 9.27 -7.80 17.99
N HIS A 76 8.03 -7.91 18.47
CA HIS A 76 6.86 -7.40 17.75
C HIS A 76 6.92 -5.88 17.59
N GLU A 77 7.26 -5.16 18.65
CA GLU A 77 7.43 -3.71 18.62
C GLU A 77 8.49 -3.28 17.60
N LYS A 78 9.65 -3.95 17.59
CA LYS A 78 10.70 -3.67 16.60
C LYS A 78 10.19 -3.80 15.17
N VAL A 79 9.48 -4.89 14.83
CA VAL A 79 8.92 -5.11 13.50
C VAL A 79 7.90 -4.03 13.15
N SER A 80 7.02 -3.70 14.10
CA SER A 80 6.02 -2.64 13.94
C SER A 80 6.66 -1.29 13.66
N ASN A 81 7.67 -0.91 14.45
CA ASN A 81 8.35 0.38 14.32
C ASN A 81 9.15 0.48 13.01
N GLN A 82 9.84 -0.59 12.59
CA GLN A 82 10.54 -0.62 11.31
C GLN A 82 9.59 -0.45 10.13
N ARG A 83 8.42 -1.13 10.14
CA ARG A 83 7.38 -0.97 9.14
C ARG A 83 6.86 0.47 9.12
N LYS A 84 6.50 0.99 10.28
CA LYS A 84 5.96 2.34 10.44
C LYS A 84 6.94 3.40 9.92
N ASP A 85 8.21 3.31 10.25
CA ASP A 85 9.26 4.21 9.77
C ASP A 85 9.37 4.18 8.23
N PHE A 86 9.41 2.97 7.65
CA PHE A 86 9.44 2.81 6.19
C PHE A 86 8.22 3.47 5.52
N LEU A 87 7.02 3.17 6.01
CA LEU A 87 5.79 3.73 5.45
C LEU A 87 5.72 5.26 5.61
N HIS A 88 6.23 5.80 6.72
CA HIS A 88 6.35 7.25 6.91
C HIS A 88 7.30 7.90 5.90
N LYS A 89 8.45 7.27 5.64
CA LYS A 89 9.43 7.77 4.66
C LYS A 89 8.86 7.73 3.24
N GLN A 90 8.28 6.59 2.84
CA GLN A 90 7.66 6.45 1.52
C GLN A 90 6.51 7.44 1.31
N SER A 91 5.59 7.55 2.27
CA SER A 91 4.48 8.48 2.14
C SER A 91 4.96 9.95 2.11
N ARG A 92 5.99 10.32 2.86
CA ARG A 92 6.55 11.69 2.82
C ARG A 92 7.21 11.99 1.47
N GLN A 93 7.97 11.04 0.93
CA GLN A 93 8.59 11.18 -0.40
C GLN A 93 7.54 11.43 -1.48
N ILE A 94 6.45 10.65 -1.49
CA ILE A 94 5.37 10.80 -2.46
C ILE A 94 4.65 12.14 -2.29
N THR A 95 4.25 12.49 -1.07
CA THR A 95 3.49 13.73 -0.83
C THR A 95 4.30 15.00 -1.11
N ASN A 96 5.63 14.92 -1.06
CA ASN A 96 6.48 16.04 -1.49
C ASN A 96 6.62 16.12 -3.01
N ALA A 97 6.46 15.01 -3.75
CA ALA A 97 6.69 14.95 -5.19
C ALA A 97 5.45 15.25 -6.03
N CYS A 98 4.24 15.03 -5.50
CA CYS A 98 2.98 15.19 -6.24
C CYS A 98 1.92 15.96 -5.43
N ASP A 99 0.88 16.45 -6.13
CA ASP A 99 -0.21 17.22 -5.54
C ASP A 99 -1.44 16.35 -5.29
N CYS A 100 -1.62 15.30 -6.07
CA CYS A 100 -2.72 14.34 -5.92
C CYS A 100 -2.22 12.90 -6.06
N VAL A 101 -2.60 12.04 -5.11
CA VAL A 101 -2.35 10.61 -5.16
C VAL A 101 -3.67 9.88 -5.37
N CYS A 102 -3.72 9.01 -6.38
CA CYS A 102 -4.89 8.21 -6.72
C CYS A 102 -4.61 6.75 -6.35
N VAL A 103 -5.52 6.14 -5.58
CA VAL A 103 -5.42 4.74 -5.13
C VAL A 103 -6.76 4.04 -5.31
N GLU A 104 -6.77 2.72 -5.42
CA GLU A 104 -8.02 1.95 -5.35
C GLU A 104 -8.58 1.93 -3.91
N ASP A 105 -9.91 1.97 -3.77
CA ASP A 105 -10.59 1.80 -2.49
C ASP A 105 -10.71 0.33 -2.11
N LEU A 106 -9.59 -0.27 -1.72
CA LEU A 106 -9.49 -1.68 -1.38
C LEU A 106 -9.99 -1.98 0.03
N ASP A 107 -10.83 -3.01 0.16
CA ASP A 107 -11.17 -3.59 1.45
C ASP A 107 -10.07 -4.56 1.92
N MET A 108 -9.06 -4.01 2.61
CA MET A 108 -7.92 -4.78 3.10
C MET A 108 -8.32 -5.87 4.10
N LYS A 109 -9.42 -5.69 4.82
CA LYS A 109 -9.94 -6.70 5.76
C LYS A 109 -10.51 -7.89 5.02
N ALA A 110 -11.36 -7.64 4.03
CA ALA A 110 -11.91 -8.70 3.17
C ALA A 110 -10.78 -9.44 2.42
N MET A 111 -9.80 -8.71 1.86
CA MET A 111 -8.65 -9.31 1.18
C MET A 111 -7.81 -10.20 2.11
N SER A 112 -7.60 -9.80 3.36
CA SER A 112 -6.84 -10.61 4.32
C SER A 112 -7.54 -11.91 4.69
N GLN A 113 -8.87 -11.94 4.66
CA GLN A 113 -9.69 -13.08 5.04
C GLN A 113 -9.95 -14.05 3.88
N SER A 114 -10.20 -13.53 2.67
CA SER A 114 -10.70 -14.33 1.55
C SER A 114 -9.62 -15.14 0.81
N LEU A 115 -8.35 -14.74 0.85
CA LEU A 115 -7.32 -15.28 -0.05
C LEU A 115 -6.14 -15.94 0.68
N ASN A 116 -6.23 -16.21 1.97
CA ASN A 116 -5.11 -16.68 2.81
C ASN A 116 -3.86 -15.75 2.74
N PHE A 117 -4.01 -14.54 2.21
CA PHE A 117 -2.94 -13.55 2.11
C PHE A 117 -2.76 -12.70 3.38
N GLY A 118 -3.45 -13.05 4.46
CA GLY A 118 -3.46 -12.27 5.71
C GLY A 118 -2.07 -11.87 6.20
N LYS A 119 -1.09 -12.78 6.13
CA LYS A 119 0.29 -12.45 6.51
C LYS A 119 0.91 -11.38 5.62
N SER A 120 0.73 -11.46 4.30
CA SER A 120 1.31 -10.52 3.34
C SER A 120 0.63 -9.16 3.41
N VAL A 121 -0.69 -9.15 3.48
CA VAL A 121 -1.49 -7.92 3.60
C VAL A 121 -1.17 -7.19 4.92
N MET A 122 -1.06 -7.94 6.03
CA MET A 122 -0.70 -7.36 7.34
C MET A 122 0.76 -6.93 7.41
N ASP A 123 1.68 -7.65 6.77
CA ASP A 123 3.09 -7.25 6.74
C ASP A 123 3.29 -5.98 5.91
N ASN A 124 2.62 -5.88 4.77
CA ASN A 124 2.71 -4.77 3.84
C ASN A 124 2.23 -3.43 4.47
N GLY A 125 1.12 -3.45 5.21
CA GLY A 125 0.61 -2.27 5.91
C GLY A 125 -0.04 -1.20 5.01
N TRP A 126 -0.63 -1.60 3.88
CA TRP A 126 -1.28 -0.70 2.92
C TRP A 126 -2.28 0.27 3.54
N GLY A 127 -3.17 -0.20 4.43
CA GLY A 127 -4.13 0.67 5.11
C GLY A 127 -3.46 1.77 5.95
N MET A 128 -2.33 1.45 6.62
CA MET A 128 -1.54 2.44 7.34
C MET A 128 -0.85 3.42 6.38
N PHE A 129 -0.34 2.91 5.26
CA PHE A 129 0.30 3.73 4.23
C PHE A 129 -0.67 4.74 3.62
N THR A 130 -1.88 4.31 3.22
CA THR A 130 -2.90 5.20 2.68
C THR A 130 -3.40 6.22 3.69
N ALA A 131 -3.49 5.84 4.99
CA ALA A 131 -3.78 6.79 6.06
C ALA A 131 -2.67 7.85 6.20
N PHE A 132 -1.38 7.43 6.07
CA PHE A 132 -0.26 8.38 6.11
C PHE A 132 -0.21 9.31 4.89
N LEU A 133 -0.57 8.80 3.72
CA LEU A 133 -0.71 9.64 2.52
C LEU A 133 -1.81 10.68 2.73
N LYS A 134 -2.98 10.24 3.21
CA LYS A 134 -4.16 11.10 3.39
C LYS A 134 -3.81 12.34 4.23
N TYR A 135 -3.45 12.16 5.51
CA TYR A 135 -3.23 13.32 6.37
C TYR A 135 -2.06 14.20 5.92
N LYS A 136 -0.98 13.60 5.35
CA LYS A 136 0.17 14.39 4.87
C LYS A 136 -0.13 15.19 3.60
N LEU A 137 -1.04 14.72 2.76
CA LEU A 137 -1.53 15.50 1.62
C LEU A 137 -2.45 16.62 2.11
N GLU A 138 -3.38 16.31 3.01
CA GLU A 138 -4.28 17.28 3.61
C GLU A 138 -3.51 18.42 4.32
N GLU A 139 -2.48 18.11 5.09
CA GLU A 139 -1.56 19.10 5.70
C GLU A 139 -0.90 20.06 4.69
N GLN A 140 -0.84 19.68 3.41
CA GLN A 140 -0.21 20.45 2.34
C GLN A 140 -1.22 21.08 1.36
N GLY A 141 -2.52 21.02 1.65
CA GLY A 141 -3.58 21.44 0.74
C GLY A 141 -3.73 20.60 -0.51
N LYS A 142 -3.26 19.35 -0.46
CA LYS A 142 -3.25 18.36 -1.53
C LYS A 142 -4.28 17.27 -1.29
N ARG A 143 -4.51 16.37 -2.25
CA ARG A 143 -5.60 15.38 -2.17
C ARG A 143 -5.14 13.94 -2.32
N LEU A 144 -5.78 13.03 -1.56
CA LEU A 144 -5.83 11.60 -1.83
C LEU A 144 -7.20 11.28 -2.45
N VAL A 145 -7.18 10.72 -3.66
CA VAL A 145 -8.40 10.30 -4.38
C VAL A 145 -8.50 8.77 -4.35
N LYS A 146 -9.66 8.27 -3.95
CA LYS A 146 -9.95 6.84 -3.99
C LYS A 146 -10.79 6.54 -5.21
N VAL A 147 -10.28 5.68 -6.07
CA VAL A 147 -10.99 5.15 -7.25
C VAL A 147 -11.82 3.95 -6.81
N ASP A 148 -13.01 3.81 -7.38
CA ASP A 148 -13.93 2.70 -7.06
C ASP A 148 -13.24 1.34 -7.22
N ARG A 149 -13.45 0.45 -6.24
CA ARG A 149 -12.87 -0.90 -6.21
C ARG A 149 -13.28 -1.81 -7.36
N PHE A 150 -14.40 -1.49 -8.05
CA PHE A 150 -14.87 -2.22 -9.21
C PHE A 150 -14.36 -1.63 -10.53
N PHE A 151 -13.61 -0.54 -10.48
CA PHE A 151 -12.94 -0.01 -11.66
C PHE A 151 -11.92 -1.02 -12.17
N ALA A 152 -12.07 -1.39 -13.46
CA ALA A 152 -11.27 -2.48 -14.05
C ALA A 152 -9.85 -2.00 -14.45
N SER A 153 -9.12 -1.40 -13.53
CA SER A 153 -7.82 -0.74 -13.74
C SER A 153 -6.82 -1.59 -14.52
N SER A 154 -6.67 -2.87 -14.16
CA SER A 154 -5.72 -3.79 -14.80
C SER A 154 -6.20 -4.35 -16.14
N GLN A 155 -7.49 -4.18 -16.49
CA GLN A 155 -8.08 -4.76 -17.72
C GLN A 155 -8.16 -3.76 -18.88
N ILE A 156 -8.08 -2.47 -18.60
CA ILE A 156 -8.26 -1.41 -19.59
C ILE A 156 -6.89 -1.01 -20.14
N CYS A 157 -6.76 -0.98 -21.47
CA CYS A 157 -5.59 -0.40 -22.12
C CYS A 157 -5.55 1.11 -21.83
N ASN A 158 -4.49 1.61 -21.20
CA ASN A 158 -4.36 3.03 -20.86
C ASN A 158 -4.20 3.97 -22.07
N ILE A 159 -4.04 3.41 -23.28
CA ILE A 159 -3.87 4.16 -24.53
C ILE A 159 -5.18 4.26 -25.29
N CYS A 160 -5.86 3.14 -25.55
CA CYS A 160 -7.04 3.12 -26.44
C CYS A 160 -8.36 2.76 -25.74
N GLY A 161 -8.32 2.43 -24.45
CA GLY A 161 -9.52 2.07 -23.68
C GLY A 161 -10.03 0.65 -23.91
N TYR A 162 -9.37 -0.17 -24.76
CA TYR A 162 -9.76 -1.56 -24.97
C TYR A 162 -9.74 -2.34 -23.68
N LYS A 163 -10.81 -3.09 -23.39
CA LYS A 163 -10.92 -3.93 -22.20
C LYS A 163 -10.51 -5.37 -22.52
N ASN A 164 -9.38 -5.79 -21.97
CA ASN A 164 -8.87 -7.16 -22.11
C ASN A 164 -9.33 -8.04 -20.94
N PRO A 165 -10.24 -9.01 -21.13
CA PRO A 165 -10.72 -9.89 -20.09
C PRO A 165 -9.67 -10.89 -19.58
N GLU A 166 -8.64 -11.20 -20.37
CA GLU A 166 -7.60 -12.17 -20.02
C GLU A 166 -6.74 -11.69 -18.84
N THR A 167 -6.60 -10.38 -18.64
CA THR A 167 -5.86 -9.79 -17.53
C THR A 167 -6.55 -9.94 -16.17
N LYS A 168 -7.75 -10.51 -16.11
CA LYS A 168 -8.35 -11.01 -14.85
C LYS A 168 -7.51 -12.13 -14.24
N ASN A 169 -6.82 -12.91 -15.07
CA ASN A 169 -5.89 -13.91 -14.60
C ASN A 169 -4.66 -13.23 -14.02
N LEU A 170 -4.43 -13.39 -12.71
CA LEU A 170 -3.32 -12.79 -11.98
C LEU A 170 -1.93 -13.30 -12.44
N ALA A 171 -1.87 -14.41 -13.19
CA ALA A 171 -0.64 -14.91 -13.78
C ALA A 171 -0.17 -14.09 -14.99
N VAL A 172 -1.09 -13.36 -15.64
CA VAL A 172 -0.76 -12.47 -16.77
C VAL A 172 -0.11 -11.21 -16.22
N ARG A 173 1.20 -11.07 -16.38
CA ARG A 173 1.97 -9.91 -15.90
C ARG A 173 2.25 -8.88 -16.98
N ALA A 174 2.31 -9.31 -18.23
CA ALA A 174 2.47 -8.44 -19.38
C ALA A 174 1.54 -8.89 -20.50
N TRP A 175 1.10 -7.97 -21.35
CA TRP A 175 0.19 -8.25 -22.45
C TRP A 175 0.27 -7.19 -23.54
N ASP A 176 -0.05 -7.59 -24.77
CA ASP A 176 -0.15 -6.71 -25.93
C ASP A 176 -1.61 -6.37 -26.20
N CYS A 177 -1.92 -5.10 -26.37
CA CYS A 177 -3.29 -4.69 -26.66
C CYS A 177 -3.69 -5.11 -28.08
N PRO A 178 -4.72 -5.95 -28.25
CA PRO A 178 -5.13 -6.43 -29.58
C PRO A 178 -5.69 -5.33 -30.46
N GLN A 179 -6.13 -4.19 -29.90
CA GLN A 179 -6.69 -3.08 -30.66
C GLN A 179 -5.63 -2.09 -31.13
N CYS A 180 -4.64 -1.73 -30.30
CA CYS A 180 -3.65 -0.70 -30.63
C CYS A 180 -2.19 -1.20 -30.68
N GLY A 181 -1.94 -2.49 -30.42
CA GLY A 181 -0.62 -3.11 -30.44
C GLY A 181 0.33 -2.69 -29.31
N LYS A 182 -0.12 -1.86 -28.36
CA LYS A 182 0.74 -1.40 -27.25
C LYS A 182 1.05 -2.53 -26.30
N HIS A 183 2.33 -2.72 -25.99
CA HIS A 183 2.80 -3.60 -24.91
C HIS A 183 2.61 -2.96 -23.54
N HIS A 184 2.08 -3.70 -22.58
CA HIS A 184 1.81 -3.26 -21.22
C HIS A 184 2.45 -4.20 -20.19
N ASP A 185 3.16 -3.62 -19.23
CA ASP A 185 3.25 -4.19 -17.89
C ASP A 185 1.88 -3.99 -17.22
N ARG A 186 1.30 -5.06 -16.68
CA ARG A 186 -0.07 -5.03 -16.15
C ARG A 186 -0.24 -4.08 -14.97
N ASP A 187 0.72 -4.09 -14.05
CA ASP A 187 0.64 -3.34 -12.79
C ASP A 187 0.91 -1.84 -13.05
N VAL A 188 1.85 -1.53 -13.97
CA VAL A 188 2.07 -0.14 -14.43
C VAL A 188 0.86 0.39 -15.20
N ASN A 189 0.27 -0.43 -16.08
CA ASN A 189 -0.95 -0.05 -16.80
C ASN A 189 -2.11 0.22 -15.83
N ALA A 190 -2.28 -0.60 -14.80
CA ALA A 190 -3.28 -0.38 -13.76
C ALA A 190 -3.04 0.93 -13.01
N ALA A 191 -1.81 1.22 -12.59
CA ALA A 191 -1.46 2.45 -11.90
C ALA A 191 -1.74 3.70 -12.77
N ILE A 192 -1.46 3.65 -14.09
CA ILE A 192 -1.80 4.72 -15.03
C ILE A 192 -3.31 4.92 -15.12
N ASN A 193 -4.10 3.84 -15.22
CA ASN A 193 -5.55 3.90 -15.26
C ASN A 193 -6.15 4.46 -13.97
N ILE A 194 -5.62 4.06 -12.81
CA ILE A 194 -6.01 4.60 -11.50
C ILE A 194 -5.74 6.11 -11.45
N ARG A 195 -4.57 6.56 -11.93
CA ARG A 195 -4.25 7.98 -12.02
C ARG A 195 -5.25 8.72 -12.91
N ASN A 196 -5.50 8.23 -14.11
CA ASN A 196 -6.38 8.88 -15.09
C ASN A 196 -7.82 8.96 -14.60
N GLU A 197 -8.33 7.89 -13.97
CA GLU A 197 -9.66 7.90 -13.36
C GLU A 197 -9.72 8.86 -12.17
N GLY A 198 -8.68 8.88 -11.31
CA GLY A 198 -8.59 9.84 -10.22
C GLY A 198 -8.57 11.30 -10.71
N MET A 199 -7.85 11.59 -11.81
CA MET A 199 -7.89 12.92 -12.46
C MET A 199 -9.32 13.26 -12.91
N ARG A 200 -10.01 12.34 -13.60
CA ARG A 200 -11.40 12.53 -14.05
C ARG A 200 -12.34 12.86 -12.88
N LEU A 201 -12.20 12.17 -11.74
CA LEU A 201 -13.04 12.38 -10.55
C LEU A 201 -12.82 13.74 -9.88
N VAL A 202 -11.66 14.36 -10.06
CA VAL A 202 -11.34 15.67 -9.48
C VAL A 202 -11.73 16.83 -10.41
N THR A 203 -11.78 16.58 -11.73
CA THR A 203 -12.08 17.60 -12.74
C THR A 203 -13.54 17.61 -13.22
N ALA A 204 -14.34 16.61 -12.78
CA ALA A 204 -15.78 16.53 -13.06
C ALA A 204 -16.58 17.31 -12.02
#